data_2a2a4595ef3e21613410ca2da678557d
#
_entry.id   2a2a4595ef3e21613410ca2da678557d
#
_cell.length_a   1.000
_cell.length_b   1.000
_cell.length_c   1.000
_cell.angle_alpha   90.00
_cell.angle_beta   90.00
_cell.angle_gamma   90.00
#
_symmetry.space_group_name_H-M   'P 1'
#
loop_
_entity.id
_entity.type
_entity.pdbx_description
1 polymer ?
#
loop_
_entity_poly.entity_id
_entity_poly.type
_entity_poly.pdbx_seq_one_letter_code
_entity_poly.pdbx_strand_id
1 'polypeptide(L)'
;MTTGAMPFSYAVSEFTTMPWTFEEDVTRYAALCVDTIEVCEQKLDPARAAEQMAIVAEHGLTVCAVQPRVRTFFASRITPDPQSLAERVAMLRGSIERLARFAPGAPFIVNTGAHPSGDMADAMRVVTRELARLAEVAADHGVKIALEPLNPTSVNVESAIWTVDQALDVIEGTGRGEIGLCLDYWNIWQNEGLDAAIARAGDRILSVQASDWRRPRSFADRIVPGDGAIPLGRLMRLTHAAGFRGACTVEIFSLDVADSLYESDLGDVITRSRAGLEAAWAAT
;
A
#
# COMPACT_ATOMS: atom_id res chain seq x y z
N MET A 1 -23.57 -8.30 -21.26
CA MET A 1 -23.43 -8.03 -19.81
C MET A 1 -23.15 -6.54 -19.67
N THR A 2 -23.96 -5.81 -18.91
CA THR A 2 -23.74 -4.39 -18.71
C THR A 2 -22.41 -4.21 -17.97
N THR A 3 -21.45 -3.59 -18.62
CA THR A 3 -20.19 -3.13 -17.99
C THR A 3 -20.57 -2.07 -16.95
N GLY A 4 -20.77 -2.50 -15.70
CA GLY A 4 -21.04 -1.58 -14.60
C GLY A 4 -19.80 -0.70 -14.33
N ALA A 5 -20.00 0.43 -13.65
CA ALA A 5 -18.91 1.25 -13.15
C ALA A 5 -17.94 0.40 -12.27
N MET A 6 -16.68 0.79 -12.21
CA MET A 6 -15.70 0.17 -11.32
C MET A 6 -16.23 0.18 -9.88
N PRO A 7 -16.24 -0.98 -9.17
CA PRO A 7 -16.87 -1.08 -7.85
C PRO A 7 -16.01 -0.59 -6.70
N PHE A 8 -14.82 -0.07 -6.99
CA PHE A 8 -13.87 0.46 -6.03
C PHE A 8 -13.86 1.98 -6.07
N SER A 9 -13.75 2.62 -4.90
CA SER A 9 -13.41 4.03 -4.84
C SER A 9 -12.03 4.26 -5.46
N TYR A 10 -11.85 5.38 -6.13
CA TYR A 10 -10.55 5.73 -6.70
C TYR A 10 -9.69 6.44 -5.67
N ALA A 11 -8.52 5.92 -5.41
CA ALA A 11 -7.55 6.47 -4.48
C ALA A 11 -6.20 6.74 -5.13
N VAL A 12 -5.46 7.66 -4.54
CA VAL A 12 -4.07 7.94 -4.92
C VAL A 12 -3.20 7.90 -3.66
N SER A 13 -2.11 7.14 -3.74
CA SER A 13 -1.03 7.17 -2.76
C SER A 13 -0.15 8.38 -2.99
N GLU A 14 0.21 9.09 -1.93
CA GLU A 14 1.14 10.22 -1.99
C GLU A 14 2.54 9.84 -2.51
N PHE A 15 2.87 8.54 -2.59
CA PHE A 15 4.07 8.10 -3.32
C PHE A 15 3.98 8.37 -4.82
N THR A 16 2.78 8.38 -5.40
CA THR A 16 2.56 8.74 -6.81
C THR A 16 2.91 10.19 -7.09
N THR A 17 2.77 11.04 -6.10
CA THR A 17 2.98 12.48 -6.21
C THR A 17 4.09 12.98 -5.28
N MET A 18 5.15 12.20 -5.12
CA MET A 18 6.29 12.54 -4.26
C MET A 18 6.84 13.97 -4.41
N PRO A 19 6.85 14.58 -5.61
CA PRO A 19 7.28 15.97 -5.77
C PRO A 19 6.36 17.02 -5.14
N TRP A 20 5.10 16.70 -4.88
CA TRP A 20 4.16 17.62 -4.23
C TRP A 20 4.29 17.57 -2.70
N THR A 21 3.96 18.66 -2.04
CA THR A 21 3.78 18.70 -0.59
C THR A 21 2.48 17.99 -0.21
N PHE A 22 2.33 17.66 1.08
CA PHE A 22 1.08 17.10 1.60
C PHE A 22 -0.14 18.00 1.30
N GLU A 23 0.01 19.31 1.52
CA GLU A 23 -1.03 20.29 1.29
C GLU A 23 -1.39 20.41 -0.21
N GLU A 24 -0.39 20.31 -1.08
CA GLU A 24 -0.62 20.25 -2.54
C GLU A 24 -1.35 18.98 -2.94
N ASP A 25 -0.98 17.82 -2.37
CA ASP A 25 -1.67 16.55 -2.62
C ASP A 25 -3.15 16.67 -2.28
N VAL A 26 -3.48 17.08 -1.06
CA VAL A 26 -4.87 17.20 -0.61
C VAL A 26 -5.68 18.13 -1.50
N THR A 27 -5.13 19.32 -1.79
CA THR A 27 -5.83 20.32 -2.62
C THR A 27 -6.05 19.83 -4.05
N ARG A 28 -5.01 19.25 -4.66
CA ARG A 28 -5.06 18.79 -6.07
C ARG A 28 -5.86 17.52 -6.22
N TYR A 29 -5.81 16.58 -5.27
CA TYR A 29 -6.62 15.37 -5.29
C TYR A 29 -8.11 15.72 -5.23
N ALA A 30 -8.51 16.64 -4.36
CA ALA A 30 -9.89 17.13 -4.32
C ALA A 30 -10.32 17.76 -5.64
N ALA A 31 -9.47 18.60 -6.24
CA ALA A 31 -9.74 19.25 -7.54
C ALA A 31 -9.83 18.23 -8.70
N LEU A 32 -9.11 17.12 -8.64
CA LEU A 32 -9.12 16.04 -9.61
C LEU A 32 -10.18 14.96 -9.31
N CYS A 33 -11.08 15.23 -8.36
CA CYS A 33 -12.14 14.32 -7.93
C CYS A 33 -11.61 12.94 -7.48
N VAL A 34 -10.44 12.88 -6.86
CA VAL A 34 -9.98 11.67 -6.18
C VAL A 34 -10.92 11.43 -4.99
N ASP A 35 -11.37 10.18 -4.77
CA ASP A 35 -12.38 9.89 -3.75
C ASP A 35 -11.73 9.80 -2.36
N THR A 36 -10.49 9.27 -2.30
CA THR A 36 -9.80 9.02 -1.02
C THR A 36 -8.29 8.99 -1.22
N ILE A 37 -7.54 9.28 -0.14
CA ILE A 37 -6.07 9.39 -0.14
C ILE A 37 -5.43 8.25 0.66
N GLU A 38 -4.33 7.71 0.15
CA GLU A 38 -3.39 6.93 0.95
C GLU A 38 -2.28 7.86 1.43
N VAL A 39 -2.24 8.08 2.74
CA VAL A 39 -1.33 9.05 3.38
C VAL A 39 0.05 8.46 3.59
N CYS A 40 1.10 9.17 3.14
CA CYS A 40 2.49 8.84 3.43
C CYS A 40 2.99 9.71 4.59
N GLU A 41 3.15 9.13 5.78
CA GLU A 41 3.55 9.87 6.99
C GLU A 41 4.88 10.63 6.81
N GLN A 42 5.75 10.20 5.90
CA GLN A 42 7.01 10.91 5.64
C GLN A 42 6.82 12.30 5.01
N LYS A 43 5.66 12.60 4.42
CA LYS A 43 5.30 13.94 3.93
C LYS A 43 4.77 14.85 5.03
N LEU A 44 4.39 14.29 6.17
CA LEU A 44 3.92 15.06 7.31
C LEU A 44 5.09 15.63 8.13
N ASP A 45 4.96 16.89 8.53
CA ASP A 45 5.79 17.45 9.58
C ASP A 45 5.36 16.85 10.93
N PRO A 46 6.24 16.15 11.66
CA PRO A 46 5.89 15.54 12.94
C PRO A 46 5.28 16.51 13.97
N ALA A 47 5.68 17.79 13.92
CA ALA A 47 5.15 18.83 14.81
C ALA A 47 3.77 19.34 14.39
N ARG A 48 3.42 19.22 13.10
CA ARG A 48 2.18 19.73 12.50
C ARG A 48 1.24 18.64 11.99
N ALA A 49 1.59 17.38 12.17
CA ALA A 49 0.85 16.25 11.59
C ALA A 49 -0.66 16.30 11.87
N ALA A 50 -1.06 16.73 13.08
CA ALA A 50 -2.48 16.86 13.43
C ALA A 50 -3.19 17.97 12.65
N GLU A 51 -2.53 19.11 12.43
CA GLU A 51 -3.03 20.22 11.62
C GLU A 51 -3.13 19.81 10.15
N GLN A 52 -2.07 19.21 9.62
CA GLN A 52 -2.04 18.72 8.24
C GLN A 52 -3.12 17.66 7.97
N MET A 53 -3.26 16.68 8.84
CA MET A 53 -4.30 15.65 8.67
C MET A 53 -5.73 16.20 8.74
N ALA A 54 -5.96 17.30 9.47
CA ALA A 54 -7.29 17.91 9.54
C ALA A 54 -7.77 18.45 8.19
N ILE A 55 -6.87 18.96 7.35
CA ILE A 55 -7.22 19.50 6.03
C ILE A 55 -7.75 18.44 5.05
N VAL A 56 -7.48 17.16 5.25
CA VAL A 56 -8.01 16.07 4.40
C VAL A 56 -9.53 16.10 4.40
N ALA A 57 -10.14 16.12 5.58
CA ALA A 57 -11.60 16.18 5.73
C ALA A 57 -12.17 17.52 5.27
N GLU A 58 -11.47 18.65 5.47
CA GLU A 58 -11.87 19.98 5.01
C GLU A 58 -12.00 20.05 3.47
N HIS A 59 -11.22 19.25 2.75
CA HIS A 59 -11.28 19.12 1.30
C HIS A 59 -12.23 18.01 0.81
N GLY A 60 -12.96 17.38 1.72
CA GLY A 60 -13.93 16.34 1.38
C GLY A 60 -13.31 14.97 1.06
N LEU A 61 -12.02 14.79 1.34
CA LEU A 61 -11.34 13.51 1.17
C LEU A 61 -11.48 12.65 2.42
N THR A 62 -11.34 11.34 2.23
CA THR A 62 -11.20 10.35 3.33
C THR A 62 -9.85 9.66 3.22
N VAL A 63 -9.39 9.05 4.30
CA VAL A 63 -8.13 8.29 4.31
C VAL A 63 -8.45 6.81 4.12
N CYS A 64 -7.93 6.19 3.06
CA CYS A 64 -8.14 4.76 2.79
C CYS A 64 -7.04 3.87 3.36
N ALA A 65 -5.83 4.40 3.54
CA ALA A 65 -4.70 3.72 4.14
C ALA A 65 -3.64 4.72 4.62
N VAL A 66 -2.74 4.27 5.48
CA VAL A 66 -1.60 5.05 5.95
C VAL A 66 -0.32 4.25 5.71
N GLN A 67 0.67 4.88 5.11
CA GLN A 67 2.05 4.41 4.99
C GLN A 67 2.89 5.01 6.12
N PRO A 68 3.21 4.26 7.20
CA PRO A 68 4.03 4.77 8.30
C PRO A 68 5.41 5.23 7.84
N ARG A 69 5.99 6.19 8.53
CA ARG A 69 7.35 6.70 8.23
C ARG A 69 8.39 5.58 8.28
N VAL A 70 8.30 4.72 9.28
CA VAL A 70 9.03 3.45 9.36
C VAL A 70 7.99 2.34 9.27
N ARG A 71 7.92 1.68 8.12
CA ARG A 71 6.89 0.67 7.84
C ARG A 71 7.40 -0.76 7.80
N THR A 72 8.67 -1.00 8.16
CA THR A 72 9.27 -2.33 8.12
C THR A 72 9.79 -2.76 9.49
N PHE A 73 9.76 -4.06 9.75
CA PHE A 73 10.26 -4.66 11.00
C PHE A 73 11.79 -4.75 11.00
N PHE A 74 12.38 -5.11 9.88
CA PHE A 74 13.82 -5.08 9.69
C PHE A 74 14.22 -3.88 8.85
N ALA A 75 15.48 -3.49 8.91
CA ALA A 75 16.02 -2.46 8.06
C ALA A 75 15.84 -2.83 6.58
N SER A 76 15.65 -1.83 5.75
CA SER A 76 15.52 -1.98 4.31
C SER A 76 16.39 -0.92 3.61
N ARG A 77 16.59 -1.08 2.32
CA ARG A 77 17.35 -0.09 1.55
C ARG A 77 16.69 1.29 1.56
N ILE A 78 15.36 1.35 1.49
CA ILE A 78 14.62 2.61 1.50
C ILE A 78 14.58 3.22 2.89
N THR A 79 14.51 2.38 3.92
CA THR A 79 14.46 2.82 5.32
C THR A 79 15.54 2.08 6.10
N PRO A 80 16.83 2.48 5.96
CA PRO A 80 17.94 1.75 6.59
C PRO A 80 17.96 1.93 8.11
N ASP A 81 17.48 3.03 8.65
CA ASP A 81 17.48 3.35 10.07
C ASP A 81 16.05 3.46 10.64
N PRO A 82 15.89 3.17 11.94
CA PRO A 82 16.86 2.57 12.86
C PRO A 82 17.13 1.10 12.52
N GLN A 83 18.29 0.56 12.90
CA GLN A 83 18.64 -0.86 12.70
C GLN A 83 17.93 -1.79 13.70
N SER A 84 17.60 -1.27 14.87
CA SER A 84 16.98 -2.02 15.96
C SER A 84 15.53 -2.37 15.67
N LEU A 85 15.16 -3.65 15.71
CA LEU A 85 13.78 -4.13 15.63
C LEU A 85 12.87 -3.45 16.67
N ALA A 86 13.35 -3.31 17.91
CA ALA A 86 12.56 -2.72 18.98
C ALA A 86 12.24 -1.25 18.71
N GLU A 87 13.21 -0.48 18.19
CA GLU A 87 12.99 0.91 17.81
C GLU A 87 12.04 1.04 16.63
N ARG A 88 12.15 0.18 15.61
CA ARG A 88 11.24 0.16 14.46
C ARG A 88 9.80 -0.14 14.88
N VAL A 89 9.61 -1.15 15.73
CA VAL A 89 8.29 -1.49 16.29
C VAL A 89 7.73 -0.34 17.12
N ALA A 90 8.56 0.35 17.91
CA ALA A 90 8.15 1.54 18.67
C ALA A 90 7.74 2.69 17.73
N MET A 91 8.43 2.90 16.62
CA MET A 91 8.07 3.91 15.63
C MET A 91 6.77 3.56 14.90
N LEU A 92 6.56 2.29 14.51
CA LEU A 92 5.29 1.82 13.94
C LEU A 92 4.13 2.07 14.91
N ARG A 93 4.30 1.69 16.17
CA ARG A 93 3.33 1.98 17.22
C ARG A 93 3.03 3.47 17.33
N GLY A 94 4.06 4.31 17.38
CA GLY A 94 3.91 5.76 17.44
C GLY A 94 3.19 6.35 16.22
N SER A 95 3.36 5.78 15.03
CA SER A 95 2.60 6.17 13.84
C SER A 95 1.10 5.88 13.99
N ILE A 96 0.74 4.69 14.50
CA ILE A 96 -0.66 4.33 14.79
C ILE A 96 -1.24 5.30 15.82
N GLU A 97 -0.58 5.49 16.96
CA GLU A 97 -1.02 6.36 18.06
C GLU A 97 -1.25 7.82 17.61
N ARG A 98 -0.41 8.33 16.70
CA ARG A 98 -0.55 9.71 16.18
C ARG A 98 -1.66 9.87 15.15
N LEU A 99 -1.79 8.91 14.22
CA LEU A 99 -2.57 9.12 13.00
C LEU A 99 -3.91 8.40 12.98
N ALA A 100 -4.13 7.38 13.81
CA ALA A 100 -5.34 6.56 13.79
C ALA A 100 -6.64 7.38 13.89
N ARG A 101 -6.67 8.43 14.72
CA ARG A 101 -7.86 9.28 14.88
C ARG A 101 -8.29 10.01 13.60
N PHE A 102 -7.37 10.19 12.65
CA PHE A 102 -7.64 10.84 11.36
C PHE A 102 -7.94 9.82 10.24
N ALA A 103 -7.73 8.54 10.51
CA ALA A 103 -7.87 7.45 9.56
C ALA A 103 -8.72 6.31 10.14
N PRO A 104 -9.97 6.59 10.60
CA PRO A 104 -10.79 5.61 11.31
C PRO A 104 -11.08 4.40 10.41
N GLY A 105 -10.74 3.21 10.89
CA GLY A 105 -10.91 1.95 10.16
C GLY A 105 -9.89 1.69 9.05
N ALA A 106 -9.05 2.65 8.68
CA ALA A 106 -8.04 2.48 7.65
C ALA A 106 -6.87 1.58 8.11
N PRO A 107 -6.30 0.77 7.22
CA PRO A 107 -5.12 -0.02 7.53
C PRO A 107 -3.85 0.83 7.51
N PHE A 108 -2.91 0.49 8.40
CA PHE A 108 -1.52 0.93 8.36
C PHE A 108 -0.72 -0.13 7.59
N ILE A 109 -0.13 0.25 6.45
CA ILE A 109 0.57 -0.68 5.58
C ILE A 109 1.98 -0.91 6.10
N VAL A 110 2.37 -2.18 6.20
CA VAL A 110 3.67 -2.59 6.70
C VAL A 110 4.30 -3.66 5.81
N ASN A 111 5.63 -3.65 5.74
CA ASN A 111 6.44 -4.65 5.06
C ASN A 111 7.37 -5.33 6.07
N THR A 112 7.95 -6.47 5.71
CA THR A 112 8.85 -7.17 6.63
C THR A 112 10.19 -6.47 6.81
N GLY A 113 10.72 -5.83 5.75
CA GLY A 113 12.11 -5.47 5.67
C GLY A 113 12.99 -6.70 5.34
N ALA A 114 14.29 -6.48 5.18
CA ALA A 114 15.26 -7.51 4.86
C ALA A 114 15.89 -8.08 6.15
N HIS A 115 15.70 -9.37 6.42
CA HIS A 115 16.29 -9.98 7.62
C HIS A 115 17.81 -9.95 7.55
N PRO A 116 18.52 -9.52 8.63
CA PRO A 116 19.96 -9.30 8.58
C PRO A 116 20.80 -10.53 8.22
N SER A 117 20.33 -11.74 8.56
CA SER A 117 21.00 -12.99 8.21
C SER A 117 20.49 -13.65 6.95
N GLY A 118 19.42 -13.11 6.32
CA GLY A 118 18.74 -13.75 5.19
C GLY A 118 17.91 -14.99 5.58
N ASP A 119 17.73 -15.28 6.87
CA ASP A 119 16.90 -16.38 7.35
C ASP A 119 15.42 -16.02 7.25
N MET A 120 14.77 -16.50 6.19
CA MET A 120 13.38 -16.22 5.90
C MET A 120 12.42 -16.82 6.93
N ALA A 121 12.73 -18.01 7.46
CA ALA A 121 11.90 -18.65 8.47
C ALA A 121 11.92 -17.86 9.77
N ASP A 122 13.11 -17.38 10.18
CA ASP A 122 13.24 -16.50 11.33
C ASP A 122 12.54 -15.17 11.10
N ALA A 123 12.69 -14.57 9.92
CA ALA A 123 12.00 -13.34 9.55
C ALA A 123 10.48 -13.46 9.73
N MET A 124 9.87 -14.50 9.15
CA MET A 124 8.42 -14.73 9.25
C MET A 124 7.99 -14.93 10.71
N ARG A 125 8.75 -15.71 11.49
CA ARG A 125 8.47 -15.96 12.91
C ARG A 125 8.53 -14.66 13.74
N VAL A 126 9.54 -13.83 13.51
CA VAL A 126 9.70 -12.53 14.21
C VAL A 126 8.58 -11.58 13.82
N VAL A 127 8.30 -11.44 12.54
CA VAL A 127 7.23 -10.55 12.03
C VAL A 127 5.87 -10.97 12.55
N THR A 128 5.53 -12.27 12.53
CA THR A 128 4.28 -12.81 13.10
C THR A 128 4.11 -12.39 14.56
N ARG A 129 5.16 -12.54 15.37
CA ARG A 129 5.14 -12.17 16.79
C ARG A 129 4.92 -10.66 17.00
N GLU A 130 5.66 -9.84 16.27
CA GLU A 130 5.57 -8.38 16.43
C GLU A 130 4.26 -7.81 15.88
N LEU A 131 3.74 -8.36 14.77
CA LEU A 131 2.40 -8.02 14.27
C LEU A 131 1.31 -8.36 15.29
N ALA A 132 1.39 -9.54 15.95
CA ALA A 132 0.42 -9.91 16.98
C ALA A 132 0.40 -8.92 18.15
N ARG A 133 1.55 -8.33 18.52
CA ARG A 133 1.66 -7.28 19.54
C ARG A 133 1.10 -5.94 19.05
N LEU A 134 1.41 -5.55 17.82
CA LEU A 134 0.90 -4.31 17.23
C LEU A 134 -0.61 -4.37 16.98
N ALA A 135 -1.19 -5.57 16.80
CA ALA A 135 -2.63 -5.75 16.66
C ALA A 135 -3.41 -5.23 17.87
N GLU A 136 -2.85 -5.35 19.08
CA GLU A 136 -3.46 -4.81 20.30
C GLU A 136 -3.55 -3.28 20.24
N VAL A 137 -2.47 -2.64 19.78
CA VAL A 137 -2.44 -1.19 19.60
C VAL A 137 -3.43 -0.76 18.50
N ALA A 138 -3.51 -1.50 17.40
CA ALA A 138 -4.44 -1.21 16.32
C ALA A 138 -5.90 -1.33 16.79
N ALA A 139 -6.22 -2.35 17.58
CA ALA A 139 -7.54 -2.55 18.18
C ALA A 139 -7.93 -1.39 19.12
N ASP A 140 -7.00 -0.98 20.01
CA ASP A 140 -7.23 0.12 20.95
C ASP A 140 -7.52 1.46 20.24
N HIS A 141 -7.00 1.63 19.03
CA HIS A 141 -7.18 2.82 18.21
C HIS A 141 -8.22 2.67 17.08
N GLY A 142 -8.90 1.51 16.98
CA GLY A 142 -9.95 1.28 15.98
C GLY A 142 -9.46 1.26 14.54
N VAL A 143 -8.21 0.87 14.29
CA VAL A 143 -7.59 0.74 12.97
C VAL A 143 -7.12 -0.69 12.72
N LYS A 144 -6.58 -0.95 11.53
CA LYS A 144 -6.04 -2.26 11.13
C LYS A 144 -4.59 -2.14 10.67
N ILE A 145 -3.93 -3.27 10.47
CA ILE A 145 -2.58 -3.33 9.91
C ILE A 145 -2.62 -4.25 8.68
N ALA A 146 -2.12 -3.78 7.56
CA ALA A 146 -2.05 -4.53 6.32
C ALA A 146 -0.60 -4.92 6.01
N LEU A 147 -0.29 -6.21 6.03
CA LEU A 147 1.01 -6.74 5.62
C LEU A 147 1.06 -6.84 4.09
N GLU A 148 2.09 -6.30 3.50
CA GLU A 148 2.30 -6.29 2.07
C GLU A 148 3.48 -7.20 1.67
N PRO A 149 3.27 -8.24 0.84
CA PRO A 149 4.34 -8.96 0.16
C PRO A 149 4.87 -8.13 -1.01
N LEU A 150 6.19 -8.03 -1.15
CA LEU A 150 6.82 -7.25 -2.21
C LEU A 150 7.26 -8.13 -3.38
N ASN A 151 7.50 -7.51 -4.54
CA ASN A 151 7.98 -8.19 -5.73
C ASN A 151 9.27 -9.01 -5.45
N PRO A 152 9.45 -10.18 -6.06
CA PRO A 152 10.67 -11.00 -5.88
C PRO A 152 12.00 -10.25 -6.10
N THR A 153 12.01 -9.18 -6.89
CA THR A 153 13.20 -8.33 -7.08
C THR A 153 13.61 -7.57 -5.82
N SER A 154 12.73 -7.48 -4.83
CA SER A 154 12.93 -6.79 -3.55
C SER A 154 13.31 -7.73 -2.40
N VAL A 155 13.37 -9.04 -2.65
CA VAL A 155 13.72 -10.03 -1.62
C VAL A 155 15.15 -9.80 -1.13
N ASN A 156 15.33 -9.85 0.20
CA ASN A 156 16.59 -9.56 0.91
C ASN A 156 17.09 -8.11 0.77
N VAL A 157 16.28 -7.21 0.20
CA VAL A 157 16.60 -5.78 0.06
C VAL A 157 15.54 -4.92 0.78
N GLU A 158 14.27 -5.20 0.52
CA GLU A 158 13.12 -4.49 1.11
C GLU A 158 12.14 -5.43 1.83
N SER A 159 12.19 -6.72 1.53
CA SER A 159 11.24 -7.71 2.06
C SER A 159 11.87 -9.08 2.26
N ALA A 160 11.30 -9.84 3.19
CA ALA A 160 11.55 -11.27 3.39
C ALA A 160 10.43 -12.15 2.80
N ILE A 161 9.33 -11.56 2.33
CA ILE A 161 8.20 -12.28 1.72
C ILE A 161 7.84 -11.66 0.38
N TRP A 162 7.42 -12.48 -0.59
CA TRP A 162 7.08 -12.03 -1.95
C TRP A 162 5.84 -12.69 -2.54
N THR A 163 5.20 -13.61 -1.83
CA THR A 163 3.95 -14.21 -2.28
C THR A 163 2.81 -13.88 -1.33
N VAL A 164 1.59 -13.86 -1.88
CA VAL A 164 0.36 -13.67 -1.10
C VAL A 164 0.22 -14.77 -0.06
N ASP A 165 0.56 -16.04 -0.38
CA ASP A 165 0.49 -17.14 0.57
C ASP A 165 1.45 -16.97 1.75
N GLN A 166 2.70 -16.54 1.51
CA GLN A 166 3.63 -16.24 2.61
C GLN A 166 3.09 -15.14 3.54
N ALA A 167 2.49 -14.09 2.98
CA ALA A 167 1.86 -13.04 3.78
C ALA A 167 0.68 -13.59 4.59
N LEU A 168 -0.17 -14.42 3.97
CA LEU A 168 -1.31 -15.05 4.65
C LEU A 168 -0.86 -16.00 5.78
N ASP A 169 0.21 -16.76 5.59
CA ASP A 169 0.76 -17.64 6.63
C ASP A 169 1.22 -16.82 7.86
N VAL A 170 1.85 -15.65 7.63
CA VAL A 170 2.22 -14.71 8.70
C VAL A 170 0.97 -14.14 9.37
N ILE A 171 -0.02 -13.66 8.59
CA ILE A 171 -1.26 -13.04 9.10
C ILE A 171 -2.04 -14.06 9.94
N GLU A 172 -2.26 -15.25 9.43
CA GLU A 172 -2.96 -16.34 10.13
C GLU A 172 -2.22 -16.77 11.39
N GLY A 173 -0.89 -16.83 11.33
CA GLY A 173 -0.03 -17.13 12.48
C GLY A 173 -0.14 -16.12 13.62
N THR A 174 -0.61 -14.88 13.38
CA THR A 174 -0.86 -13.89 14.44
C THR A 174 -2.07 -14.23 15.29
N GLY A 175 -3.06 -14.95 14.75
CA GLY A 175 -4.35 -15.22 15.39
C GLY A 175 -5.19 -13.96 15.64
N ARG A 176 -4.93 -12.83 14.93
CA ARG A 176 -5.55 -11.53 15.17
C ARG A 176 -6.42 -11.09 13.99
N GLY A 177 -7.60 -10.54 14.29
CA GLY A 177 -8.54 -10.01 13.28
C GLY A 177 -8.19 -8.62 12.76
N GLU A 178 -7.32 -7.90 13.46
CA GLU A 178 -6.85 -6.56 13.08
C GLU A 178 -5.78 -6.61 11.99
N ILE A 179 -5.19 -7.80 11.74
CA ILE A 179 -4.12 -7.98 10.75
C ILE A 179 -4.70 -8.57 9.48
N GLY A 180 -4.42 -7.91 8.35
CA GLY A 180 -4.81 -8.37 7.03
C GLY A 180 -3.75 -8.05 5.98
N LEU A 181 -4.16 -8.04 4.73
CA LEU A 181 -3.31 -8.06 3.56
C LEU A 181 -3.44 -6.75 2.77
N CYS A 182 -2.33 -6.19 2.35
CA CYS A 182 -2.27 -5.23 1.25
C CYS A 182 -1.91 -5.98 -0.04
N LEU A 183 -2.76 -5.89 -1.05
CA LEU A 183 -2.53 -6.42 -2.38
C LEU A 183 -2.06 -5.30 -3.30
N ASP A 184 -0.76 -5.12 -3.45
CA ASP A 184 -0.22 -4.30 -4.53
C ASP A 184 -0.05 -5.17 -5.78
N TYR A 185 -0.85 -4.91 -6.82
CA TYR A 185 -0.86 -5.69 -8.05
C TYR A 185 0.50 -5.71 -8.75
N TRP A 186 1.27 -4.63 -8.67
CA TRP A 186 2.62 -4.59 -9.23
C TRP A 186 3.56 -5.59 -8.55
N ASN A 187 3.37 -5.81 -7.26
CA ASN A 187 4.20 -6.73 -6.49
C ASN A 187 3.83 -8.20 -6.70
N ILE A 188 2.56 -8.52 -6.94
CA ILE A 188 2.05 -9.90 -6.84
C ILE A 188 1.62 -10.53 -8.17
N TRP A 189 1.43 -9.78 -9.26
CA TRP A 189 0.79 -10.28 -10.48
C TRP A 189 1.46 -11.51 -11.11
N GLN A 190 2.73 -11.76 -10.82
CA GLN A 190 3.51 -12.89 -11.29
C GLN A 190 3.58 -14.06 -10.28
N ASN A 191 2.89 -13.97 -9.14
CA ASN A 191 2.89 -15.06 -8.17
C ASN A 191 2.23 -16.32 -8.76
N GLU A 192 2.86 -17.47 -8.57
CA GLU A 192 2.22 -18.76 -8.86
C GLU A 192 1.03 -18.96 -7.92
N GLY A 193 -0.06 -19.56 -8.44
CA GLY A 193 -1.26 -19.84 -7.66
C GLY A 193 -2.04 -18.61 -7.18
N LEU A 194 -1.79 -17.42 -7.74
CA LEU A 194 -2.33 -16.14 -7.28
C LEU A 194 -3.86 -16.14 -7.12
N ASP A 195 -4.61 -16.75 -8.03
CA ASP A 195 -6.08 -16.77 -7.96
C ASP A 195 -6.58 -17.48 -6.70
N ALA A 196 -5.97 -18.61 -6.38
CA ALA A 196 -6.30 -19.38 -5.17
C ALA A 196 -5.88 -18.59 -3.90
N ALA A 197 -4.73 -17.93 -3.94
CA ALA A 197 -4.25 -17.11 -2.84
C ALA A 197 -5.16 -15.90 -2.58
N ILE A 198 -5.62 -15.19 -3.62
CA ILE A 198 -6.59 -14.09 -3.47
C ILE A 198 -7.92 -14.60 -2.93
N ALA A 199 -8.41 -15.76 -3.40
CA ALA A 199 -9.62 -16.37 -2.88
C ALA A 199 -9.47 -16.79 -1.40
N ARG A 200 -8.31 -17.34 -1.00
CA ARG A 200 -7.97 -17.64 0.41
C ARG A 200 -7.95 -16.41 1.28
N ALA A 201 -7.45 -15.28 0.75
CA ALA A 201 -7.37 -14.02 1.49
C ALA A 201 -8.77 -13.53 1.94
N GLY A 202 -9.76 -13.58 1.07
CA GLY A 202 -11.14 -13.23 1.40
C GLY A 202 -11.27 -11.85 2.06
N ASP A 203 -11.92 -11.81 3.21
CA ASP A 203 -12.15 -10.61 4.02
C ASP A 203 -10.88 -10.05 4.70
N ARG A 204 -9.76 -10.76 4.61
CA ARG A 204 -8.46 -10.28 5.08
C ARG A 204 -7.82 -9.26 4.14
N ILE A 205 -8.34 -9.05 2.92
CA ILE A 205 -7.87 -7.98 2.03
C ILE A 205 -8.32 -6.64 2.60
N LEU A 206 -7.37 -5.84 3.08
CA LEU A 206 -7.61 -4.55 3.74
C LEU A 206 -7.26 -3.36 2.85
N SER A 207 -6.31 -3.52 1.94
CA SER A 207 -5.89 -2.49 0.99
C SER A 207 -5.55 -3.10 -0.36
N VAL A 208 -5.78 -2.32 -1.41
CA VAL A 208 -5.43 -2.68 -2.79
C VAL A 208 -4.68 -1.51 -3.42
N GLN A 209 -3.52 -1.82 -3.99
CA GLN A 209 -2.72 -0.86 -4.74
C GLN A 209 -2.56 -1.33 -6.18
N ALA A 210 -2.49 -0.38 -7.10
CA ALA A 210 -2.37 -0.63 -8.53
C ALA A 210 -1.44 0.38 -9.19
N SER A 211 -0.58 -0.13 -10.02
CA SER A 211 0.18 0.55 -11.06
C SER A 211 0.40 -0.45 -12.18
N ASP A 212 1.12 -0.06 -13.24
CA ASP A 212 1.41 -1.03 -14.29
C ASP A 212 2.91 -1.31 -14.41
N TRP A 213 3.23 -2.38 -15.13
CA TRP A 213 4.56 -2.94 -15.21
C TRP A 213 5.05 -2.96 -16.65
N ARG A 214 6.25 -2.44 -16.82
CA ARG A 214 7.13 -2.73 -17.94
C ARG A 214 8.43 -3.29 -17.39
N ARG A 215 9.32 -3.83 -18.25
CA ARG A 215 10.64 -4.29 -17.80
C ARG A 215 11.32 -3.15 -17.02
N PRO A 216 11.52 -3.31 -15.70
CA PRO A 216 12.04 -2.22 -14.88
C PRO A 216 13.48 -1.84 -15.24
N ARG A 217 13.77 -0.55 -15.28
CA ARG A 217 15.10 0.03 -15.48
C ARG A 217 15.72 0.51 -14.17
N SER A 218 14.85 0.68 -13.15
CA SER A 218 15.22 0.92 -11.76
C SER A 218 14.32 0.11 -10.83
N PHE A 219 14.60 0.13 -9.53
CA PHE A 219 13.71 -0.47 -8.53
C PHE A 219 12.38 0.25 -8.39
N ALA A 220 12.29 1.47 -8.90
CA ALA A 220 11.15 2.35 -8.82
C ALA A 220 10.74 2.83 -10.22
N ASP A 221 10.49 1.88 -11.13
CA ASP A 221 10.08 2.12 -12.52
C ASP A 221 8.67 1.56 -12.74
N ARG A 222 7.68 2.16 -12.09
CA ARG A 222 6.26 1.87 -12.29
C ARG A 222 5.66 2.83 -13.30
N ILE A 223 4.60 2.42 -13.98
CA ILE A 223 3.91 3.22 -15.00
C ILE A 223 2.40 3.30 -14.70
N VAL A 224 1.75 4.18 -15.45
CA VAL A 224 0.30 4.41 -15.36
C VAL A 224 -0.47 3.11 -15.63
N PRO A 225 -1.49 2.77 -14.82
CA PRO A 225 -2.39 1.64 -15.08
C PRO A 225 -2.97 1.66 -16.50
N GLY A 226 -2.81 0.56 -17.22
CA GLY A 226 -3.23 0.39 -18.61
C GLY A 226 -2.13 0.63 -19.66
N ASP A 227 -0.99 1.17 -19.27
CA ASP A 227 0.15 1.40 -20.16
C ASP A 227 1.13 0.19 -20.19
N GLY A 228 0.86 -0.87 -19.46
CA GLY A 228 1.79 -1.97 -19.27
C GLY A 228 1.19 -3.37 -19.46
N ALA A 229 1.76 -4.35 -18.77
CA ALA A 229 1.50 -5.76 -18.98
C ALA A 229 0.68 -6.42 -17.85
N ILE A 230 0.41 -5.74 -16.75
CA ILE A 230 -0.34 -6.31 -15.64
C ILE A 230 -1.79 -6.56 -16.05
N PRO A 231 -2.35 -7.77 -15.84
CA PRO A 231 -3.74 -8.05 -16.16
C PRO A 231 -4.69 -7.44 -15.12
N LEU A 232 -4.68 -6.08 -15.00
CA LEU A 232 -5.37 -5.33 -13.96
C LEU A 232 -6.86 -5.69 -13.85
N GLY A 233 -7.57 -5.75 -14.97
CA GLY A 233 -9.00 -6.10 -14.96
C GLY A 233 -9.27 -7.48 -14.37
N ARG A 234 -8.42 -8.48 -14.64
CA ARG A 234 -8.51 -9.80 -14.03
C ARG A 234 -8.28 -9.73 -12.51
N LEU A 235 -7.22 -9.05 -12.07
CA LEU A 235 -6.87 -8.93 -10.66
C LEU A 235 -7.96 -8.20 -9.87
N MET A 236 -8.48 -7.11 -10.42
CA MET A 236 -9.61 -6.36 -9.84
C MET A 236 -10.85 -7.24 -9.67
N ARG A 237 -11.19 -8.06 -10.69
CA ARG A 237 -12.34 -8.99 -10.61
C ARG A 237 -12.12 -10.08 -9.56
N LEU A 238 -10.93 -10.65 -9.46
CA LEU A 238 -10.59 -11.65 -8.42
C LEU A 238 -10.72 -11.02 -7.02
N THR A 239 -10.16 -9.84 -6.82
CA THR A 239 -10.22 -9.10 -5.57
C THR A 239 -11.66 -8.75 -5.17
N HIS A 240 -12.47 -8.30 -6.14
CA HIS A 240 -13.89 -8.05 -5.92
C HIS A 240 -14.66 -9.32 -5.60
N ALA A 241 -14.38 -10.43 -6.29
CA ALA A 241 -14.99 -11.73 -6.02
C ALA A 241 -14.62 -12.29 -4.64
N ALA A 242 -13.41 -11.99 -4.15
CA ALA A 242 -12.96 -12.32 -2.80
C ALA A 242 -13.68 -11.49 -1.70
N GLY A 243 -14.46 -10.48 -2.06
CA GLY A 243 -15.27 -9.70 -1.12
C GLY A 243 -14.77 -8.29 -0.85
N PHE A 244 -13.61 -7.87 -1.37
CA PHE A 244 -13.12 -6.51 -1.16
C PHE A 244 -14.01 -5.45 -1.82
N ARG A 245 -14.28 -4.36 -1.10
CA ARG A 245 -15.16 -3.24 -1.53
C ARG A 245 -14.56 -1.86 -1.22
N GLY A 246 -13.29 -1.82 -0.84
CA GLY A 246 -12.58 -0.58 -0.51
C GLY A 246 -12.10 0.18 -1.74
N ALA A 247 -11.05 0.96 -1.55
CA ALA A 247 -10.44 1.74 -2.61
C ALA A 247 -9.41 0.93 -3.42
N CYS A 248 -9.34 1.20 -4.74
CA CYS A 248 -8.21 0.82 -5.57
C CYS A 248 -7.27 2.02 -5.65
N THR A 249 -6.14 1.93 -4.99
CA THR A 249 -5.18 3.03 -4.81
C THR A 249 -4.13 2.99 -5.90
N VAL A 250 -3.96 4.07 -6.64
CA VAL A 250 -2.82 4.21 -7.55
C VAL A 250 -1.57 4.50 -6.74
N GLU A 251 -0.56 3.63 -6.86
CA GLU A 251 0.74 3.79 -6.24
C GLU A 251 1.85 3.65 -7.28
N ILE A 252 2.47 4.76 -7.63
CA ILE A 252 3.53 4.83 -8.64
C ILE A 252 4.81 5.35 -8.02
N PHE A 253 5.86 4.54 -8.11
CA PHE A 253 7.24 4.98 -7.89
C PHE A 253 7.90 5.17 -9.24
N SER A 254 8.50 6.34 -9.49
CA SER A 254 9.18 6.66 -10.74
C SER A 254 10.49 7.41 -10.48
N LEU A 255 11.50 6.66 -10.01
CA LEU A 255 12.81 7.18 -9.64
C LEU A 255 13.91 6.57 -10.50
N ASP A 256 14.98 7.31 -10.68
CA ASP A 256 16.22 6.86 -11.35
C ASP A 256 16.00 6.39 -12.79
N VAL A 257 15.06 7.00 -13.49
CA VAL A 257 14.76 6.78 -14.92
C VAL A 257 14.67 8.11 -15.66
N ALA A 258 15.11 8.15 -16.91
CA ALA A 258 15.21 9.38 -17.68
C ALA A 258 13.85 10.00 -18.05
N ASP A 259 12.80 9.19 -18.11
CA ASP A 259 11.41 9.58 -18.38
C ASP A 259 10.56 9.45 -17.12
N SER A 260 11.09 9.88 -15.98
CA SER A 260 10.41 9.83 -14.69
C SER A 260 9.06 10.55 -14.76
N LEU A 261 8.01 9.86 -14.30
CA LEU A 261 6.68 10.45 -14.18
C LEU A 261 6.67 11.59 -13.15
N TYR A 262 7.62 11.63 -12.23
CA TYR A 262 7.76 12.72 -11.26
C TYR A 262 8.18 14.05 -11.89
N GLU A 263 8.71 14.02 -13.13
CA GLU A 263 9.06 15.21 -13.91
C GLU A 263 7.97 15.59 -14.93
N SER A 264 6.85 14.84 -14.95
CA SER A 264 5.72 15.07 -15.84
C SER A 264 4.58 15.83 -15.13
N ASP A 265 3.48 16.08 -15.86
CA ASP A 265 2.24 16.57 -15.24
C ASP A 265 1.59 15.45 -14.40
N LEU A 266 1.75 15.53 -13.08
CA LEU A 266 1.20 14.54 -12.16
C LEU A 266 -0.34 14.58 -12.11
N GLY A 267 -0.98 15.70 -12.46
CA GLY A 267 -2.42 15.75 -12.63
C GLY A 267 -2.91 14.90 -13.81
N ASP A 268 -2.15 14.90 -14.91
CA ASP A 268 -2.38 13.99 -16.05
C ASP A 268 -2.15 12.54 -15.64
N VAL A 269 -1.08 12.25 -14.90
CA VAL A 269 -0.80 10.90 -14.38
C VAL A 269 -1.99 10.37 -13.56
N ILE A 270 -2.54 11.18 -12.64
CA ILE A 270 -3.70 10.81 -11.81
C ILE A 270 -4.93 10.55 -12.69
N THR A 271 -5.23 11.45 -13.62
CA THR A 271 -6.40 11.35 -14.49
C THR A 271 -6.33 10.13 -15.41
N ARG A 272 -5.18 9.90 -16.03
CA ARG A 272 -4.93 8.73 -16.88
C ARG A 272 -4.98 7.43 -16.08
N SER A 273 -4.47 7.42 -14.86
CA SER A 273 -4.51 6.25 -13.99
C SER A 273 -5.95 5.83 -13.68
N ARG A 274 -6.83 6.78 -13.39
CA ARG A 274 -8.27 6.50 -13.22
C ARG A 274 -8.85 5.89 -14.49
N ALA A 275 -8.65 6.54 -15.63
CA ALA A 275 -9.16 6.07 -16.90
C ALA A 275 -8.65 4.66 -17.26
N GLY A 276 -7.38 4.38 -16.98
CA GLY A 276 -6.77 3.06 -17.19
C GLY A 276 -7.40 1.96 -16.33
N LEU A 277 -7.65 2.23 -15.05
CA LEU A 277 -8.33 1.29 -14.14
C LEU A 277 -9.79 1.04 -14.56
N GLU A 278 -10.52 2.08 -14.91
CA GLU A 278 -11.90 1.98 -15.39
C GLU A 278 -11.98 1.19 -16.71
N ALA A 279 -11.06 1.45 -17.65
CA ALA A 279 -10.97 0.70 -18.90
C ALA A 279 -10.61 -0.78 -18.66
N ALA A 280 -9.66 -1.06 -17.75
CA ALA A 280 -9.29 -2.42 -17.38
C ALA A 280 -10.45 -3.19 -16.73
N TRP A 281 -11.26 -2.52 -15.90
CA TRP A 281 -12.47 -3.11 -15.33
C TRP A 281 -13.53 -3.40 -16.38
N ALA A 282 -13.75 -2.47 -17.33
CA ALA A 282 -14.73 -2.60 -18.38
C ALA A 282 -14.37 -3.64 -19.45
N ALA A 283 -13.07 -3.91 -19.65
CA ALA A 283 -12.61 -4.94 -20.56
C ALA A 283 -12.91 -6.33 -20.00
N THR A 284 -13.74 -7.08 -20.68
CA THR A 284 -14.15 -8.46 -20.30
C THR A 284 -13.26 -9.53 -20.96
#